data_4b85d26b2d64ded3b2f446a6b938daf9
#
_entry.id   4b85d26b2d64ded3b2f446a6b938daf9
#
_cell.length_a   1.000
_cell.length_b   1.000
_cell.length_c   1.000
_cell.angle_alpha   90.00
_cell.angle_beta   90.00
_cell.angle_gamma   90.00
#
_symmetry.space_group_name_H-M   'P 1'
#
loop_
_entity.id
_entity.type
_entity.pdbx_description
1 polymer ?
#
loop_
_entity_poly.entity_id
_entity_poly.type
_entity_poly.pdbx_seq_one_letter_code
_entity_poly.pdbx_strand_id
1 'polypeptide(L)'
;RSSAASDVYKRQGANTIHMDWIQLGPWTSPDEKGFGKAPLFVESLVGYGCMVDIKTGKRFFKETGNRKERADAIVALGHPALIYAGAANVKNQVPKTMNAEMLETSIKNGVIGKFDTLKQMADFYHIPYEALEKQNERMNGFLKNKQDPDLGCKFFPDSLPNDKGPFYAVRLWPRVHHTMGGLEINDKAQVIDVDGKPIAGLYAAGEVTGGVHGMVRLGTVAVADCMIIGRTAARTAAAFNGC
;
A
#
# COMPACT_ATOMS: atom_id res chain seq x y z
N ARG A 1 -14.03 6.88 -4.70
CA ARG A 1 -14.58 8.25 -4.64
C ARG A 1 -14.10 9.12 -5.79
N SER A 2 -12.90 8.92 -6.33
CA SER A 2 -12.49 9.58 -7.58
C SER A 2 -13.32 9.07 -8.76
N SER A 3 -13.75 7.82 -8.73
CA SER A 3 -14.70 7.28 -9.71
C SER A 3 -16.04 8.01 -9.69
N ALA A 4 -16.51 8.53 -8.55
CA ALA A 4 -17.74 9.31 -8.47
C ALA A 4 -17.61 10.67 -9.17
N ALA A 5 -16.44 11.34 -9.05
CA ALA A 5 -16.17 12.56 -9.80
C ALA A 5 -16.14 12.28 -11.31
N SER A 6 -15.41 11.24 -11.73
CA SER A 6 -15.36 10.83 -13.15
C SER A 6 -16.75 10.46 -13.71
N ASP A 7 -17.62 9.85 -12.89
CA ASP A 7 -18.98 9.49 -13.29
C ASP A 7 -19.87 10.73 -13.55
N VAL A 8 -19.70 11.78 -12.74
CA VAL A 8 -20.39 13.07 -12.96
C VAL A 8 -19.97 13.69 -14.29
N TYR A 9 -18.67 13.73 -14.60
CA TYR A 9 -18.15 14.27 -15.85
C TYR A 9 -18.51 13.40 -17.06
N LYS A 10 -18.53 12.07 -16.90
CA LYS A 10 -18.99 11.15 -17.94
C LYS A 10 -20.43 11.43 -18.36
N ARG A 11 -21.33 11.72 -17.41
CA ARG A 11 -22.73 12.11 -17.70
C ARG A 11 -22.83 13.43 -18.45
N GLN A 12 -21.78 14.23 -18.46
CA GLN A 12 -21.67 15.49 -19.19
C GLN A 12 -20.94 15.34 -20.53
N GLY A 13 -20.68 14.11 -20.99
CA GLY A 13 -20.06 13.80 -22.26
C GLY A 13 -18.54 13.63 -22.25
N ALA A 14 -17.89 13.71 -21.09
CA ALA A 14 -16.45 13.43 -20.98
C ALA A 14 -16.15 11.95 -21.20
N ASN A 15 -15.11 11.64 -21.98
CA ASN A 15 -14.61 10.28 -22.13
C ASN A 15 -13.82 9.83 -20.89
N THR A 16 -13.85 8.53 -20.63
CA THR A 16 -13.14 7.91 -19.51
C THR A 16 -12.37 6.68 -19.98
N ILE A 17 -11.18 6.46 -19.43
CA ILE A 17 -10.32 5.33 -19.78
C ILE A 17 -9.92 4.53 -18.54
N HIS A 18 -9.71 3.22 -18.72
CA HIS A 18 -9.22 2.30 -17.69
C HIS A 18 -10.03 2.30 -16.37
N MET A 19 -11.36 2.47 -16.44
CA MET A 19 -12.23 2.61 -15.26
C MET A 19 -12.28 1.36 -14.36
N ASP A 20 -11.87 0.21 -14.87
CA ASP A 20 -11.72 -1.07 -14.17
C ASP A 20 -10.35 -1.23 -13.48
N TRP A 21 -9.42 -0.30 -13.71
CA TRP A 21 -8.06 -0.38 -13.16
C TRP A 21 -7.98 0.33 -11.81
N ILE A 22 -7.77 -0.45 -10.77
CA ILE A 22 -7.59 0.04 -9.40
C ILE A 22 -6.29 -0.51 -8.81
N GLN A 23 -5.65 0.26 -7.94
CA GLN A 23 -4.53 -0.20 -7.15
C GLN A 23 -4.99 -0.53 -5.72
N LEU A 24 -4.73 -1.76 -5.30
CA LEU A 24 -4.92 -2.17 -3.92
C LEU A 24 -3.69 -1.84 -3.08
N GLY A 25 -3.90 -1.35 -1.87
CA GLY A 25 -2.85 -1.13 -0.87
C GLY A 25 -2.65 -2.38 -0.02
N PRO A 26 -1.51 -3.09 -0.14
CA PRO A 26 -1.28 -4.35 0.56
C PRO A 26 -0.97 -4.21 2.06
N TRP A 27 -0.92 -3.00 2.57
CA TRP A 27 -0.54 -2.66 3.95
C TRP A 27 -1.68 -2.12 4.80
N THR A 28 -2.92 -2.17 4.32
CA THR A 28 -4.09 -1.81 5.10
C THR A 28 -4.50 -2.93 6.03
N SER A 29 -5.13 -2.59 7.16
CA SER A 29 -5.62 -3.56 8.15
C SER A 29 -7.15 -3.65 8.13
N PRO A 30 -7.72 -4.84 8.30
CA PRO A 30 -9.16 -5.00 8.53
C PRO A 30 -9.59 -4.47 9.92
N ASP A 31 -8.64 -4.34 10.85
CA ASP A 31 -8.88 -3.87 12.21
C ASP A 31 -8.98 -2.35 12.31
N GLU A 32 -8.78 -1.66 11.20
CA GLU A 32 -8.84 -0.22 11.12
C GLU A 32 -9.95 0.23 10.16
N LYS A 33 -10.72 1.24 10.55
CA LYS A 33 -11.75 1.81 9.68
C LYS A 33 -11.11 2.74 8.65
N GLY A 34 -11.11 2.33 7.40
CA GLY A 34 -10.57 3.13 6.30
C GLY A 34 -9.05 3.03 6.18
N PHE A 35 -8.44 4.09 5.68
CA PHE A 35 -7.00 4.23 5.48
C PHE A 35 -6.41 4.98 6.68
N GLY A 36 -6.00 4.25 7.70
CA GLY A 36 -5.55 4.84 8.96
C GLY A 36 -4.04 4.78 9.16
N LYS A 37 -3.60 4.30 10.33
CA LYS A 37 -2.20 4.29 10.76
C LYS A 37 -1.48 2.97 10.45
N ALA A 38 -2.22 1.87 10.23
CA ALA A 38 -1.64 0.60 9.85
C ALA A 38 -0.69 0.70 8.66
N PRO A 39 -1.00 1.44 7.57
CA PRO A 39 -0.07 1.62 6.45
C PRO A 39 1.29 2.19 6.84
N LEU A 40 1.34 3.15 7.76
CA LEU A 40 2.59 3.76 8.22
C LEU A 40 3.47 2.75 8.95
N PHE A 41 2.86 1.94 9.82
CA PHE A 41 3.56 0.87 10.54
C PHE A 41 4.05 -0.21 9.59
N VAL A 42 3.19 -0.71 8.71
CA VAL A 42 3.52 -1.80 7.80
C VAL A 42 4.60 -1.40 6.79
N GLU A 43 4.52 -0.19 6.22
CA GLU A 43 5.54 0.33 5.29
C GLU A 43 6.91 0.43 5.95
N SER A 44 6.99 0.78 7.24
CA SER A 44 8.26 0.82 7.96
C SER A 44 8.90 -0.55 8.15
N LEU A 45 8.11 -1.63 8.09
CA LEU A 45 8.57 -2.99 8.30
C LEU A 45 8.82 -3.78 7.01
N VAL A 46 8.55 -3.22 5.85
CA VAL A 46 8.86 -3.86 4.56
C VAL A 46 10.37 -4.10 4.45
N GLY A 47 10.78 -5.37 4.33
CA GLY A 47 12.18 -5.78 4.32
C GLY A 47 12.84 -5.92 5.72
N TYR A 48 12.07 -5.75 6.81
CA TYR A 48 12.49 -5.93 8.20
C TYR A 48 11.62 -6.93 8.96
N GLY A 49 10.33 -6.99 8.64
CA GLY A 49 9.36 -7.89 9.23
C GLY A 49 9.19 -9.18 8.41
N CYS A 50 8.33 -10.05 8.91
CA CYS A 50 7.96 -11.31 8.28
C CYS A 50 6.45 -11.31 8.00
N MET A 51 6.07 -11.60 6.75
CA MET A 51 4.66 -11.69 6.34
C MET A 51 4.24 -13.16 6.20
N VAL A 52 3.22 -13.57 6.94
CA VAL A 52 2.76 -14.96 6.99
C VAL A 52 1.27 -15.09 6.73
N ASP A 53 0.89 -16.22 6.19
CA ASP A 53 -0.48 -16.69 6.17
C ASP A 53 -0.86 -17.17 7.59
N ILE A 54 -1.93 -16.60 8.15
CA ILE A 54 -2.37 -16.92 9.52
C ILE A 54 -2.84 -18.37 9.68
N LYS A 55 -3.32 -19.04 8.62
CA LYS A 55 -3.79 -20.42 8.68
C LYS A 55 -2.65 -21.44 8.69
N THR A 56 -1.53 -21.11 8.06
CA THR A 56 -0.41 -22.04 7.90
C THR A 56 0.83 -21.68 8.72
N GLY A 57 0.94 -20.43 9.19
CA GLY A 57 2.13 -19.91 9.85
C GLY A 57 3.33 -19.74 8.93
N LYS A 58 3.16 -19.86 7.61
CA LYS A 58 4.23 -19.83 6.62
C LYS A 58 4.22 -18.54 5.82
N ARG A 59 5.38 -18.10 5.37
CA ARG A 59 5.51 -17.06 4.35
C ARG A 59 4.92 -17.56 3.04
N PHE A 60 4.25 -16.69 2.32
CA PHE A 60 3.58 -17.01 1.05
C PHE A 60 3.99 -16.06 -0.09
N PHE A 61 4.57 -14.91 0.22
CA PHE A 61 5.03 -13.94 -0.75
C PHE A 61 6.16 -13.06 -0.19
N LYS A 62 6.99 -12.49 -1.06
CA LYS A 62 8.11 -11.61 -0.67
C LYS A 62 7.60 -10.27 -0.14
N GLU A 63 8.07 -9.85 1.02
CA GLU A 63 7.67 -8.63 1.70
C GLU A 63 7.99 -7.36 0.89
N THR A 64 9.10 -7.38 0.14
CA THR A 64 9.56 -6.28 -0.73
C THR A 64 9.03 -6.37 -2.16
N GLY A 65 8.01 -7.19 -2.39
CA GLY A 65 7.35 -7.31 -3.69
C GLY A 65 6.63 -6.03 -4.12
N ASN A 66 6.35 -5.95 -5.41
CA ASN A 66 5.55 -4.86 -5.96
C ASN A 66 4.14 -4.83 -5.29
N ARG A 67 3.57 -3.63 -5.20
CA ARG A 67 2.31 -3.39 -4.48
C ARG A 67 1.16 -4.24 -5.00
N LYS A 68 1.01 -4.31 -6.32
CA LYS A 68 -0.05 -5.10 -6.95
C LYS A 68 0.12 -6.58 -6.65
N GLU A 69 1.30 -7.14 -6.94
CA GLU A 69 1.60 -8.56 -6.73
C GLU A 69 1.40 -8.98 -5.26
N ARG A 70 1.84 -8.14 -4.32
CA ARG A 70 1.66 -8.39 -2.89
C ARG A 70 0.19 -8.31 -2.45
N ALA A 71 -0.56 -7.34 -2.97
CA ALA A 71 -1.99 -7.23 -2.70
C ALA A 71 -2.76 -8.44 -3.27
N ASP A 72 -2.47 -8.82 -4.51
CA ASP A 72 -3.07 -9.97 -5.17
C ASP A 72 -2.75 -11.27 -4.41
N ALA A 73 -1.52 -11.44 -3.94
CA ALA A 73 -1.12 -12.60 -3.13
C ALA A 73 -1.90 -12.68 -1.81
N ILE A 74 -2.13 -11.54 -1.12
CA ILE A 74 -2.95 -11.52 0.10
C ILE A 74 -4.40 -11.85 -0.22
N VAL A 75 -4.98 -11.27 -1.28
CA VAL A 75 -6.36 -11.54 -1.68
C VAL A 75 -6.54 -13.01 -2.06
N ALA A 76 -5.56 -13.61 -2.72
CA ALA A 76 -5.59 -15.01 -3.11
C ALA A 76 -5.65 -15.99 -1.93
N LEU A 77 -5.22 -15.59 -0.71
CA LEU A 77 -5.41 -16.39 0.51
C LEU A 77 -6.90 -16.52 0.89
N GLY A 78 -7.76 -15.59 0.47
CA GLY A 78 -9.18 -15.55 0.85
C GLY A 78 -9.42 -15.16 2.32
N HIS A 79 -8.40 -14.71 3.04
CA HIS A 79 -8.44 -14.25 4.44
C HIS A 79 -7.26 -13.32 4.72
N PRO A 80 -7.30 -12.52 5.82
CA PRO A 80 -6.19 -11.64 6.17
C PRO A 80 -4.88 -12.39 6.38
N ALA A 81 -3.78 -11.82 5.89
CA ALA A 81 -2.43 -12.22 6.25
C ALA A 81 -1.99 -11.49 7.54
N LEU A 82 -0.82 -11.83 8.07
CA LEU A 82 -0.19 -11.12 9.18
C LEU A 82 1.21 -10.67 8.77
N ILE A 83 1.57 -9.43 9.11
CA ILE A 83 2.99 -9.02 9.15
C ILE A 83 3.39 -8.75 10.60
N TYR A 84 4.58 -9.20 10.98
CA TYR A 84 5.12 -8.95 12.31
C TYR A 84 6.61 -8.65 12.27
N ALA A 85 7.09 -7.99 13.34
CA ALA A 85 8.52 -7.78 13.58
C ALA A 85 8.83 -7.79 15.07
N GLY A 86 10.06 -8.14 15.41
CA GLY A 86 10.59 -8.07 16.77
C GLY A 86 10.98 -6.64 17.18
N ALA A 87 11.16 -6.44 18.48
CA ALA A 87 11.41 -5.15 19.12
C ALA A 87 12.52 -4.33 18.46
N ALA A 88 13.61 -4.96 18.06
CA ALA A 88 14.77 -4.25 17.51
C ALA A 88 14.45 -3.54 16.19
N ASN A 89 13.81 -4.25 15.25
CA ASN A 89 13.37 -3.66 13.98
C ASN A 89 12.29 -2.59 14.20
N VAL A 90 11.31 -2.84 15.07
CA VAL A 90 10.27 -1.87 15.38
C VAL A 90 10.86 -0.58 15.96
N LYS A 91 11.77 -0.69 16.95
CA LYS A 91 12.46 0.45 17.55
C LYS A 91 13.22 1.29 16.52
N ASN A 92 13.86 0.64 15.55
CA ASN A 92 14.71 1.33 14.58
C ASN A 92 13.96 1.89 13.37
N GLN A 93 12.84 1.28 12.97
CA GLN A 93 12.19 1.60 11.71
C GLN A 93 10.89 2.42 11.91
N VAL A 94 10.06 2.05 12.89
CA VAL A 94 8.75 2.67 13.10
C VAL A 94 8.83 4.18 13.36
N PRO A 95 9.81 4.71 14.15
CA PRO A 95 9.91 6.15 14.36
C PRO A 95 10.16 6.99 13.11
N LYS A 96 10.55 6.37 12.00
CA LYS A 96 10.76 7.04 10.70
C LYS A 96 9.43 7.42 10.01
N THR A 97 8.32 6.75 10.37
CA THR A 97 7.01 6.90 9.72
C THR A 97 5.89 7.21 10.70
N MET A 98 6.07 6.88 11.99
CA MET A 98 5.04 6.96 13.00
C MET A 98 5.67 7.40 14.34
N ASN A 99 5.11 8.42 15.00
CA ASN A 99 5.58 8.83 16.33
C ASN A 99 5.08 7.86 17.44
N ALA A 100 5.63 8.01 18.65
CA ALA A 100 5.31 7.14 19.79
C ALA A 100 3.82 7.18 20.17
N GLU A 101 3.20 8.34 20.18
CA GLU A 101 1.78 8.52 20.50
C GLU A 101 0.87 7.78 19.49
N MET A 102 1.20 7.88 18.21
CA MET A 102 0.49 7.14 17.14
C MET A 102 0.62 5.64 17.32
N LEU A 103 1.81 5.16 17.68
CA LEU A 103 2.04 3.73 17.93
C LEU A 103 1.24 3.25 19.13
N GLU A 104 1.32 3.93 20.26
CA GLU A 104 0.57 3.60 21.48
C GLU A 104 -0.93 3.62 21.25
N THR A 105 -1.45 4.64 20.58
CA THR A 105 -2.86 4.73 20.23
C THR A 105 -3.30 3.57 19.33
N SER A 106 -2.46 3.17 18.36
CA SER A 106 -2.76 2.07 17.46
C SER A 106 -2.76 0.72 18.19
N ILE A 107 -1.88 0.55 19.18
CA ILE A 107 -1.89 -0.63 20.06
C ILE A 107 -3.15 -0.63 20.93
N LYS A 108 -3.47 0.47 21.58
CA LYS A 108 -4.67 0.61 22.42
C LYS A 108 -5.96 0.31 21.66
N ASN A 109 -6.02 0.70 20.40
CA ASN A 109 -7.18 0.48 19.53
C ASN A 109 -7.21 -0.91 18.88
N GLY A 110 -6.24 -1.78 19.17
CA GLY A 110 -6.18 -3.15 18.64
C GLY A 110 -5.79 -3.27 17.16
N VAL A 111 -5.32 -2.17 16.54
CA VAL A 111 -4.83 -2.18 15.16
C VAL A 111 -3.45 -2.82 15.07
N ILE A 112 -2.58 -2.53 16.04
CA ILE A 112 -1.26 -3.15 16.20
C ILE A 112 -1.29 -4.02 17.44
N GLY A 113 -1.09 -5.32 17.28
CA GLY A 113 -0.88 -6.23 18.40
C GLY A 113 0.55 -6.09 18.95
N LYS A 114 0.70 -6.19 20.28
CA LYS A 114 1.99 -6.22 20.97
C LYS A 114 2.04 -7.41 21.90
N PHE A 115 3.03 -8.28 21.76
CA PHE A 115 3.13 -9.57 22.42
C PHE A 115 4.57 -9.79 22.95
N ASP A 116 4.71 -10.25 24.18
CA ASP A 116 6.04 -10.49 24.76
C ASP A 116 6.75 -11.67 24.09
N THR A 117 6.00 -12.66 23.61
CA THR A 117 6.55 -13.83 22.95
C THR A 117 5.85 -14.14 21.61
N LEU A 118 6.58 -14.83 20.73
CA LEU A 118 6.03 -15.30 19.44
C LEU A 118 4.84 -16.25 19.67
N LYS A 119 4.89 -17.05 20.76
CA LYS A 119 3.79 -17.97 21.11
C LYS A 119 2.52 -17.20 21.48
N GLN A 120 2.60 -16.17 22.31
CA GLN A 120 1.44 -15.32 22.63
C GLN A 120 0.82 -14.70 21.38
N MET A 121 1.65 -14.26 20.42
CA MET A 121 1.17 -13.75 19.14
C MET A 121 0.48 -14.84 18.33
N ALA A 122 1.05 -16.03 18.26
CA ALA A 122 0.46 -17.17 17.55
C ALA A 122 -0.90 -17.57 18.16
N ASP A 123 -0.96 -17.66 19.48
CA ASP A 123 -2.20 -18.02 20.20
C ASP A 123 -3.30 -16.98 19.96
N PHE A 124 -2.96 -15.69 20.00
CA PHE A 124 -3.92 -14.59 19.79
C PHE A 124 -4.51 -14.58 18.37
N TYR A 125 -3.68 -14.80 17.35
CA TYR A 125 -4.13 -14.81 15.94
C TYR A 125 -4.52 -16.22 15.46
N HIS A 126 -4.51 -17.23 16.34
CA HIS A 126 -4.80 -18.62 16.01
C HIS A 126 -3.91 -19.19 14.89
N ILE A 127 -2.62 -18.87 14.95
CA ILE A 127 -1.63 -19.36 13.99
C ILE A 127 -1.00 -20.66 14.53
N PRO A 128 -0.80 -21.70 13.72
CA PRO A 128 -0.06 -22.90 14.15
C PRO A 128 1.34 -22.54 14.64
N TYR A 129 1.57 -22.60 15.96
CA TYR A 129 2.79 -22.07 16.58
C TYR A 129 4.06 -22.73 16.06
N GLU A 130 4.10 -24.05 15.98
CA GLU A 130 5.30 -24.79 15.52
C GLU A 130 5.70 -24.40 14.08
N ALA A 131 4.72 -24.17 13.23
CA ALA A 131 4.97 -23.74 11.87
C ALA A 131 5.50 -22.29 11.81
N LEU A 132 4.91 -21.40 12.62
CA LEU A 132 5.35 -20.01 12.75
C LEU A 132 6.75 -19.91 13.34
N GLU A 133 7.06 -20.69 14.37
CA GLU A 133 8.38 -20.73 15.00
C GLU A 133 9.48 -21.12 14.02
N LYS A 134 9.29 -22.25 13.31
CA LYS A 134 10.19 -22.69 12.24
C LYS A 134 10.35 -21.65 11.14
N GLN A 135 9.25 -20.98 10.76
CA GLN A 135 9.29 -19.92 9.76
C GLN A 135 10.07 -18.70 10.27
N ASN A 136 9.89 -18.33 11.55
CA ASN A 136 10.63 -17.23 12.17
C ASN A 136 12.12 -17.51 12.26
N GLU A 137 12.51 -18.70 12.69
CA GLU A 137 13.92 -19.12 12.72
C GLU A 137 14.56 -19.04 11.33
N ARG A 138 13.86 -19.55 10.31
CA ARG A 138 14.31 -19.49 8.92
C ARG A 138 14.47 -18.06 8.44
N MET A 139 13.47 -17.20 8.71
CA MET A 139 13.49 -15.78 8.37
C MET A 139 14.64 -15.05 9.08
N ASN A 140 14.93 -15.37 10.34
CA ASN A 140 16.05 -14.80 11.09
C ASN A 140 17.39 -15.13 10.45
N GLY A 141 17.54 -16.35 9.93
CA GLY A 141 18.71 -16.72 9.13
C GLY A 141 18.85 -15.87 7.87
N PHE A 142 17.76 -15.62 7.16
CA PHE A 142 17.77 -14.76 5.96
C PHE A 142 18.09 -13.31 6.29
N LEU A 143 17.49 -12.75 7.34
CA LEU A 143 17.76 -11.39 7.80
C LEU A 143 19.22 -11.21 8.23
N LYS A 144 19.80 -12.21 8.89
CA LYS A 144 21.22 -12.22 9.28
C LYS A 144 22.15 -12.24 8.06
N ASN A 145 21.85 -13.09 7.08
CA ASN A 145 22.68 -13.29 5.90
C ASN A 145 22.33 -12.32 4.75
N LYS A 146 21.27 -11.50 4.88
CA LYS A 146 20.76 -10.59 3.85
C LYS A 146 20.38 -11.29 2.54
N GLN A 147 20.02 -12.55 2.62
CA GLN A 147 19.64 -13.38 1.47
C GLN A 147 18.36 -14.15 1.78
N ASP A 148 17.45 -14.19 0.83
CA ASP A 148 16.21 -14.96 0.87
C ASP A 148 16.16 -15.93 -0.31
N PRO A 149 16.62 -17.18 -0.13
CA PRO A 149 16.59 -18.19 -1.17
C PRO A 149 15.17 -18.71 -1.48
N ASP A 150 14.19 -18.46 -0.61
CA ASP A 150 12.84 -19.00 -0.77
C ASP A 150 11.99 -18.14 -1.73
N LEU A 151 11.98 -16.83 -1.49
CA LEU A 151 11.07 -15.91 -2.19
C LEU A 151 11.79 -14.73 -2.85
N GLY A 152 13.12 -14.63 -2.68
CA GLY A 152 13.91 -13.56 -3.27
C GLY A 152 13.61 -12.17 -2.68
N CYS A 153 13.22 -12.11 -1.40
CA CYS A 153 13.03 -10.84 -0.71
C CYS A 153 14.36 -10.10 -0.58
N LYS A 154 14.35 -8.79 -0.85
CA LYS A 154 15.51 -7.92 -0.64
C LYS A 154 15.45 -7.34 0.76
N PHE A 155 16.44 -7.65 1.59
CA PHE A 155 16.58 -7.08 2.92
C PHE A 155 17.51 -5.86 2.92
N PHE A 156 17.27 -4.93 3.83
CA PHE A 156 18.11 -3.77 4.00
C PHE A 156 19.34 -4.13 4.85
N PRO A 157 20.48 -3.42 4.67
CA PRO A 157 21.69 -3.68 5.45
C PRO A 157 21.49 -3.61 6.97
N ASP A 158 20.60 -2.71 7.43
CA ASP A 158 20.27 -2.48 8.84
C ASP A 158 19.13 -3.35 9.37
N SER A 159 18.59 -4.29 8.56
CA SER A 159 17.59 -5.24 9.05
C SER A 159 18.21 -6.22 10.05
N LEU A 160 17.49 -6.51 11.13
CA LEU A 160 17.92 -7.36 12.24
C LEU A 160 17.04 -8.61 12.34
N PRO A 161 17.51 -9.71 12.94
CA PRO A 161 16.66 -10.84 13.25
C PRO A 161 15.48 -10.45 14.13
N ASN A 162 14.33 -11.08 13.89
CA ASN A 162 13.12 -10.96 14.70
C ASN A 162 13.09 -12.10 15.74
N ASP A 163 14.13 -12.18 16.59
CA ASP A 163 14.37 -13.27 17.53
C ASP A 163 13.96 -12.92 18.97
N LYS A 164 13.70 -11.65 19.27
CA LYS A 164 13.36 -11.15 20.60
C LYS A 164 12.12 -10.27 20.58
N GLY A 165 11.24 -10.52 21.56
CA GLY A 165 10.07 -9.69 21.84
C GLY A 165 10.42 -8.33 22.49
N PRO A 166 9.43 -7.48 22.69
CA PRO A 166 8.08 -7.73 22.23
C PRO A 166 7.97 -7.80 20.71
N PHE A 167 7.04 -8.65 20.25
CA PHE A 167 6.66 -8.75 18.85
C PHE A 167 5.49 -7.81 18.58
N TYR A 168 5.54 -7.13 17.46
CA TYR A 168 4.45 -6.26 17.00
C TYR A 168 3.90 -6.80 15.69
N ALA A 169 2.58 -6.86 15.59
CA ALA A 169 1.93 -7.48 14.45
C ALA A 169 0.69 -6.72 13.98
N VAL A 170 0.43 -6.77 12.68
CA VAL A 170 -0.76 -6.20 12.04
C VAL A 170 -1.35 -7.21 11.07
N ARG A 171 -2.67 -7.42 11.15
CA ARG A 171 -3.39 -8.16 10.10
C ARG A 171 -3.48 -7.33 8.84
N LEU A 172 -3.28 -7.96 7.70
CA LEU A 172 -3.28 -7.31 6.38
C LEU A 172 -4.48 -7.76 5.56
N TRP A 173 -5.26 -6.79 5.09
CA TRP A 173 -6.27 -7.01 4.07
C TRP A 173 -6.29 -5.83 3.10
N PRO A 174 -6.00 -6.05 1.81
CA PRO A 174 -5.88 -4.96 0.85
C PRO A 174 -7.18 -4.18 0.67
N ARG A 175 -7.05 -2.87 0.53
CA ARG A 175 -8.14 -1.95 0.20
C ARG A 175 -7.78 -1.09 -0.99
N VAL A 176 -8.77 -0.54 -1.66
CA VAL A 176 -8.55 0.40 -2.75
C VAL A 176 -7.72 1.58 -2.24
N HIS A 177 -6.59 1.80 -2.90
CA HIS A 177 -5.60 2.81 -2.56
C HIS A 177 -5.53 3.93 -3.59
N HIS A 178 -5.69 3.60 -4.87
CA HIS A 178 -5.62 4.55 -5.97
C HIS A 178 -6.45 4.04 -7.15
N THR A 179 -7.09 4.96 -7.88
CA THR A 179 -7.74 4.65 -9.15
C THR A 179 -6.79 5.00 -10.30
N MET A 180 -6.62 4.07 -11.23
CA MET A 180 -5.73 4.23 -12.40
C MET A 180 -6.49 4.79 -13.60
N GLY A 181 -7.79 4.49 -13.63
CA GLY A 181 -8.72 5.02 -14.59
C GLY A 181 -9.30 6.37 -14.18
N GLY A 182 -9.84 7.08 -15.14
CA GLY A 182 -10.42 8.40 -14.93
C GLY A 182 -10.75 9.09 -16.25
N LEU A 183 -10.85 10.41 -16.18
CA LEU A 183 -11.09 11.26 -17.36
C LEU A 183 -9.93 11.13 -18.34
N GLU A 184 -10.25 11.01 -19.62
CA GLU A 184 -9.24 11.11 -20.67
C GLU A 184 -8.84 12.57 -20.84
N ILE A 185 -7.53 12.84 -20.89
CA ILE A 185 -6.97 14.16 -21.12
C ILE A 185 -5.92 14.14 -22.22
N ASN A 186 -5.72 15.26 -22.88
CA ASN A 186 -4.60 15.45 -23.81
C ASN A 186 -3.36 16.04 -23.12
N ASP A 187 -2.30 16.29 -23.90
CA ASP A 187 -1.04 16.89 -23.46
C ASP A 187 -1.17 18.33 -22.90
N LYS A 188 -2.30 18.97 -23.14
CA LYS A 188 -2.67 20.29 -22.62
C LYS A 188 -3.56 20.22 -21.38
N ALA A 189 -3.76 19.02 -20.84
CA ALA A 189 -4.64 18.73 -19.71
C ALA A 189 -6.12 19.07 -19.96
N GLN A 190 -6.55 19.18 -21.20
CA GLN A 190 -7.95 19.37 -21.58
C GLN A 190 -8.66 18.02 -21.53
N VAL A 191 -9.85 17.98 -20.95
CA VAL A 191 -10.70 16.79 -20.92
C VAL A 191 -11.24 16.53 -22.33
N ILE A 192 -11.19 15.26 -22.74
CA ILE A 192 -11.65 14.79 -24.05
C ILE A 192 -13.08 14.28 -23.92
N ASP A 193 -13.92 14.58 -24.91
CA ASP A 193 -15.29 14.05 -25.00
C ASP A 193 -15.32 12.64 -25.63
N VAL A 194 -16.51 12.07 -25.70
CA VAL A 194 -16.75 10.74 -26.31
C VAL A 194 -16.50 10.71 -27.82
N ASP A 195 -16.42 11.86 -28.48
CA ASP A 195 -16.10 11.99 -29.91
C ASP A 195 -14.62 12.26 -30.16
N GLY A 196 -13.78 12.25 -29.11
CA GLY A 196 -12.34 12.47 -29.20
C GLY A 196 -11.94 13.94 -29.30
N LYS A 197 -12.82 14.89 -28.95
CA LYS A 197 -12.55 16.33 -29.03
C LYS A 197 -12.36 16.94 -27.64
N PRO A 198 -11.49 17.94 -27.48
CA PRO A 198 -11.38 18.67 -26.22
C PRO A 198 -12.68 19.41 -25.88
N ILE A 199 -13.15 19.25 -24.66
CA ILE A 199 -14.27 20.03 -24.10
C ILE A 199 -13.74 21.42 -23.76
N ALA A 200 -14.33 22.45 -24.38
CA ALA A 200 -13.90 23.83 -24.19
C ALA A 200 -14.02 24.27 -22.72
N GLY A 201 -12.95 24.84 -22.17
CA GLY A 201 -12.91 25.34 -20.79
C GLY A 201 -12.85 24.27 -19.69
N LEU A 202 -12.78 22.97 -20.03
CA LEU A 202 -12.69 21.88 -19.04
C LEU A 202 -11.29 21.26 -19.03
N TYR A 203 -10.67 21.27 -17.84
CA TYR A 203 -9.33 20.73 -17.59
C TYR A 203 -9.37 19.77 -16.39
N ALA A 204 -8.49 18.78 -16.37
CA ALA A 204 -8.36 17.87 -15.26
C ALA A 204 -6.90 17.49 -15.00
N ALA A 205 -6.57 17.19 -13.74
CA ALA A 205 -5.24 16.76 -13.32
C ALA A 205 -5.30 15.86 -12.07
N GLY A 206 -4.30 15.01 -11.89
CA GLY A 206 -4.20 14.10 -10.73
C GLY A 206 -5.10 12.88 -10.84
N GLU A 207 -5.44 12.27 -9.72
CA GLU A 207 -6.12 10.95 -9.65
C GLU A 207 -7.48 10.88 -10.37
N VAL A 208 -8.11 12.02 -10.66
CA VAL A 208 -9.35 12.08 -11.46
C VAL A 208 -9.12 11.76 -12.94
N THR A 209 -7.87 11.85 -13.41
CA THR A 209 -7.47 11.54 -14.79
C THR A 209 -7.00 10.10 -14.92
N GLY A 210 -7.28 9.47 -16.06
CA GLY A 210 -6.84 8.12 -16.37
C GLY A 210 -5.60 8.07 -17.27
N GLY A 211 -4.95 6.89 -17.30
CA GLY A 211 -3.89 6.59 -18.28
C GLY A 211 -2.46 6.96 -17.91
N VAL A 212 -2.25 7.83 -16.93
CA VAL A 212 -0.91 8.34 -16.59
C VAL A 212 -0.01 7.26 -15.97
N HIS A 213 -0.56 6.38 -15.14
CA HIS A 213 0.21 5.47 -14.30
C HIS A 213 0.28 4.02 -14.78
N GLY A 214 -0.41 3.67 -15.86
CA GLY A 214 -0.56 2.27 -16.28
C GLY A 214 -1.28 1.43 -15.23
N MET A 215 -1.00 0.13 -15.15
CA MET A 215 -1.66 -0.79 -14.21
C MET A 215 -1.16 -0.71 -12.77
N VAL A 216 0.02 -0.12 -12.53
CA VAL A 216 0.65 -0.05 -11.20
C VAL A 216 1.29 1.32 -11.01
N ARG A 217 0.69 2.13 -10.17
CA ARG A 217 1.26 3.43 -9.81
C ARG A 217 2.48 3.27 -8.90
N LEU A 218 3.59 3.88 -9.26
CA LEU A 218 4.73 4.05 -8.37
C LEU A 218 4.39 5.07 -7.26
N GLY A 219 4.94 4.87 -6.08
CA GLY A 219 4.82 5.82 -4.95
C GLY A 219 5.16 7.24 -5.40
N THR A 220 5.06 8.26 -4.73
CA THR A 220 5.42 9.66 -5.05
C THR A 220 5.10 10.20 -6.46
N VAL A 221 5.08 9.35 -7.51
CA VAL A 221 4.78 9.77 -8.90
C VAL A 221 3.39 10.43 -9.01
N ALA A 222 2.41 10.02 -8.19
CA ALA A 222 1.11 10.70 -8.17
C ALA A 222 1.21 12.17 -7.73
N VAL A 223 2.16 12.52 -6.86
CA VAL A 223 2.39 13.91 -6.46
C VAL A 223 3.00 14.70 -7.63
N ALA A 224 3.97 14.10 -8.33
CA ALA A 224 4.56 14.70 -9.53
C ALA A 224 3.51 14.90 -10.62
N ASP A 225 2.63 13.93 -10.85
CA ASP A 225 1.49 14.01 -11.76
C ASP A 225 0.58 15.19 -11.42
N CYS A 226 0.10 15.29 -10.18
CA CYS A 226 -0.73 16.41 -9.72
C CYS A 226 -0.05 17.76 -9.96
N MET A 227 1.26 17.88 -9.71
CA MET A 227 1.99 19.13 -9.88
C MET A 227 2.23 19.49 -11.34
N ILE A 228 2.64 18.53 -12.17
CA ILE A 228 2.98 18.75 -13.57
C ILE A 228 1.73 18.99 -14.39
N ILE A 229 0.75 18.08 -14.31
CA ILE A 229 -0.48 18.19 -15.08
C ILE A 229 -1.34 19.35 -14.58
N GLY A 230 -1.42 19.58 -13.26
CA GLY A 230 -2.12 20.74 -12.69
C GLY A 230 -1.54 22.08 -13.16
N ARG A 231 -0.21 22.18 -13.23
CA ARG A 231 0.46 23.36 -13.78
C ARG A 231 0.19 23.55 -15.28
N THR A 232 0.16 22.44 -16.03
CA THR A 232 -0.20 22.46 -17.45
C THR A 232 -1.64 22.93 -17.66
N ALA A 233 -2.58 22.36 -16.88
CA ALA A 233 -3.99 22.74 -16.90
C ALA A 233 -4.17 24.27 -16.65
N ALA A 234 -3.51 24.79 -15.60
CA ALA A 234 -3.59 26.21 -15.26
C ALA A 234 -3.06 27.10 -16.39
N ARG A 235 -1.92 26.76 -16.99
CA ARG A 235 -1.35 27.53 -18.12
C ARG A 235 -2.25 27.52 -19.36
N THR A 236 -2.80 26.34 -19.68
CA THR A 236 -3.70 26.19 -20.83
C THR A 236 -5.01 26.96 -20.60
N ALA A 237 -5.56 26.90 -19.38
CA ALA A 237 -6.77 27.64 -19.02
C ALA A 237 -6.56 29.16 -19.11
N ALA A 238 -5.45 29.66 -18.59
CA ALA A 238 -5.11 31.09 -18.69
C ALA A 238 -4.99 31.58 -20.16
N ALA A 239 -4.34 30.77 -20.99
CA ALA A 239 -4.22 31.08 -22.42
C ALA A 239 -5.57 31.03 -23.17
N PHE A 240 -6.49 30.15 -22.74
CA PHE A 240 -7.82 30.04 -23.34
C PHE A 240 -8.72 31.23 -23.04
N ASN A 241 -8.62 31.84 -21.87
CA ASN A 241 -9.43 32.99 -21.45
C ASN A 241 -8.84 34.34 -21.89
N GLY A 242 -7.70 34.32 -22.59
CA GLY A 242 -7.04 35.53 -23.02
C GLY A 242 -6.44 36.38 -21.90
N CYS A 243 -6.15 35.73 -20.76
CA CYS A 243 -5.53 36.33 -19.55
C CYS A 243 -4.01 36.31 -19.63
#